data_c6ff62ae1947d2c03da9f51dc5afd0f8
#
_entry.id   c6ff62ae1947d2c03da9f51dc5afd0f8
#
_cell.length_a   1.000
_cell.length_b   1.000
_cell.length_c   1.000
_cell.angle_alpha   90.00
_cell.angle_beta   90.00
_cell.angle_gamma   90.00
#
_symmetry.space_group_name_H-M   'P 1'
#
loop_
_entity.id
_entity.type
_entity.pdbx_description
1 polymer ?
#
loop_
_entity_poly.entity_id
_entity_poly.type
_entity_poly.pdbx_seq_one_letter_code
_entity_poly.pdbx_strand_id
1 'polypeptide(L)'
;RKRFEGKKWLEVGYNPKDVWSVSRLHRQDPERAEHPTQKPLELVERMILASCPPGGLVLDPFLGSGTTAAACARLGRRFAGFEINADYCRVARERVAAVHAAAATNAQPIESQAPETIKVA
;
A
#
# COMPACT_ATOMS: atom_id res chain seq x y z
N ARG A 1 -11.22 4.30 5.09
CA ARG A 1 -12.17 3.42 5.83
C ARG A 1 -13.35 3.01 4.96
N LYS A 2 -14.02 3.94 4.25
CA LYS A 2 -15.19 3.65 3.38
C LYS A 2 -14.93 2.57 2.29
N ARG A 3 -13.71 2.47 1.75
CA ARG A 3 -13.38 1.48 0.71
C ARG A 3 -13.48 0.02 1.20
N PHE A 4 -13.40 -0.19 2.50
CA PHE A 4 -13.43 -1.52 3.11
C PHE A 4 -14.71 -1.80 3.88
N GLU A 5 -15.63 -0.82 3.98
CA GLU A 5 -16.95 -1.02 4.59
C GLU A 5 -17.68 -2.15 3.86
N GLY A 6 -18.20 -3.12 4.63
CA GLY A 6 -18.83 -4.32 4.09
C GLY A 6 -17.87 -5.42 3.62
N LYS A 7 -16.57 -5.25 3.75
CA LYS A 7 -15.61 -6.33 3.51
C LYS A 7 -15.54 -7.25 4.72
N LYS A 8 -16.16 -8.41 4.60
CA LYS A 8 -16.31 -9.42 5.67
C LYS A 8 -14.98 -9.78 6.37
N TRP A 9 -13.86 -9.75 5.65
CA TRP A 9 -12.54 -10.07 6.17
C TRP A 9 -11.92 -8.99 7.08
N LEU A 10 -12.58 -7.83 7.25
CA LEU A 10 -12.22 -6.79 8.24
C LEU A 10 -13.02 -6.90 9.54
N GLU A 11 -14.02 -7.76 9.60
CA GLU A 11 -14.80 -7.96 10.81
C GLU A 11 -13.95 -8.66 11.88
N VAL A 12 -14.14 -8.25 13.13
CA VAL A 12 -13.44 -8.86 14.27
C VAL A 12 -13.83 -10.35 14.34
N GLY A 13 -12.82 -11.22 14.41
CA GLY A 13 -13.02 -12.68 14.45
C GLY A 13 -13.22 -13.34 13.08
N TYR A 14 -13.22 -12.59 11.97
CA TYR A 14 -13.23 -13.20 10.65
C TYR A 14 -11.87 -13.87 10.36
N ASN A 15 -11.92 -15.17 10.12
CA ASN A 15 -10.75 -15.92 9.64
C ASN A 15 -10.70 -15.85 8.11
N PRO A 16 -9.79 -15.09 7.50
CA PRO A 16 -9.68 -15.03 6.06
C PRO A 16 -9.29 -16.41 5.52
N LYS A 17 -10.01 -16.87 4.49
CA LYS A 17 -9.65 -18.09 3.79
C LYS A 17 -8.26 -17.99 3.19
N ASP A 18 -7.59 -19.11 2.99
CA ASP A 18 -6.28 -19.25 2.34
C ASP A 18 -6.30 -18.98 0.83
N VAL A 19 -7.49 -19.06 0.21
CA VAL A 19 -7.70 -18.74 -1.21
C VAL A 19 -8.39 -17.37 -1.35
N TRP A 20 -7.73 -16.46 -2.04
CA TRP A 20 -8.24 -15.11 -2.31
C TRP A 20 -8.40 -14.90 -3.82
N SER A 21 -9.60 -14.50 -4.25
CA SER A 21 -9.85 -14.13 -5.64
C SER A 21 -9.68 -12.61 -5.79
N VAL A 22 -8.59 -12.18 -6.41
CA VAL A 22 -8.30 -10.79 -6.72
C VAL A 22 -7.90 -10.70 -8.19
N SER A 23 -8.58 -9.83 -8.96
CA SER A 23 -8.28 -9.64 -10.37
C SER A 23 -6.90 -8.98 -10.55
N ARG A 24 -6.17 -9.42 -11.59
CA ARG A 24 -4.97 -8.72 -12.02
C ARG A 24 -5.29 -7.31 -12.50
N LEU A 25 -4.32 -6.42 -12.44
CA LEU A 25 -4.44 -5.08 -13.02
C LEU A 25 -4.43 -5.16 -14.56
N HIS A 26 -5.42 -4.59 -15.19
CA HIS A 26 -5.50 -4.41 -16.63
C HIS A 26 -4.80 -3.11 -17.07
N ARG A 27 -4.52 -2.97 -18.36
CA ARG A 27 -3.83 -1.77 -18.89
C ARG A 27 -4.56 -0.46 -18.61
N GLN A 28 -5.89 -0.50 -18.55
CA GLN A 28 -6.75 0.68 -18.34
C GLN A 28 -7.07 0.93 -16.86
N ASP A 29 -6.52 0.13 -15.94
CA ASP A 29 -6.79 0.28 -14.53
C ASP A 29 -6.12 1.58 -14.01
N PRO A 30 -6.88 2.51 -13.41
CA PRO A 30 -6.34 3.76 -12.89
C PRO A 30 -5.28 3.58 -11.80
N GLU A 31 -5.24 2.41 -11.18
CA GLU A 31 -4.20 2.04 -10.20
C GLU A 31 -2.88 1.67 -10.86
N ARG A 32 -2.88 1.39 -12.17
CA ARG A 32 -1.71 0.86 -12.86
C ARG A 32 -0.64 1.93 -13.04
N ALA A 33 0.55 1.67 -12.50
CA ALA A 33 1.78 2.38 -12.82
C ALA A 33 2.55 1.67 -13.95
N GLU A 34 3.54 2.32 -14.53
CA GLU A 34 4.43 1.74 -15.55
C GLU A 34 5.38 0.70 -14.95
N HIS A 35 4.82 -0.44 -14.57
CA HIS A 35 5.58 -1.58 -14.05
C HIS A 35 4.98 -2.89 -14.58
N PRO A 36 5.78 -3.80 -15.14
CA PRO A 36 5.29 -5.00 -15.84
C PRO A 36 4.54 -5.96 -14.91
N THR A 37 4.96 -6.07 -13.66
CA THR A 37 4.45 -7.06 -12.70
C THR A 37 3.82 -6.42 -11.46
N GLN A 38 3.25 -5.22 -11.59
CA GLN A 38 2.58 -4.55 -10.47
C GLN A 38 1.48 -5.43 -9.88
N LYS A 39 1.48 -5.56 -8.56
CA LYS A 39 0.44 -6.27 -7.82
C LYS A 39 -0.76 -5.36 -7.55
N PRO A 40 -1.99 -5.90 -7.53
CA PRO A 40 -3.17 -5.14 -7.10
C PRO A 40 -3.01 -4.62 -5.67
N LEU A 41 -3.37 -3.37 -5.45
CA LEU A 41 -3.27 -2.72 -4.15
C LEU A 41 -4.14 -3.43 -3.10
N GLU A 42 -5.35 -3.86 -3.49
CA GLU A 42 -6.27 -4.59 -2.62
C GLU A 42 -5.65 -5.87 -2.05
N LEU A 43 -4.86 -6.60 -2.85
CA LEU A 43 -4.18 -7.82 -2.41
C LEU A 43 -3.16 -7.52 -1.31
N VAL A 44 -2.32 -6.50 -1.54
CA VAL A 44 -1.26 -6.11 -0.59
C VAL A 44 -1.86 -5.50 0.67
N GLU A 45 -2.89 -4.67 0.55
CA GLU A 45 -3.63 -4.14 1.70
C GLU A 45 -4.18 -5.26 2.58
N ARG A 46 -4.74 -6.30 1.97
CA ARG A 46 -5.26 -7.47 2.70
C ARG A 46 -4.16 -8.22 3.46
N MET A 47 -3.01 -8.43 2.83
CA MET A 47 -1.84 -9.05 3.48
C MET A 47 -1.37 -8.22 4.68
N ILE A 48 -1.24 -6.90 4.51
CA ILE A 48 -0.80 -6.00 5.58
C ILE A 48 -1.79 -6.00 6.74
N LEU A 49 -3.09 -5.93 6.45
CA LEU A 49 -4.12 -5.94 7.50
C LEU A 49 -4.14 -7.24 8.30
N ALA A 50 -3.84 -8.36 7.66
CA ALA A 50 -3.80 -9.67 8.31
C ALA A 50 -2.52 -9.89 9.16
N SER A 51 -1.41 -9.21 8.83
CA SER A 51 -0.09 -9.53 9.39
C SER A 51 0.61 -8.39 10.12
N CYS A 52 0.17 -7.14 9.95
CA CYS A 52 0.83 -5.97 10.52
C CYS A 52 -0.15 -5.12 11.33
N PRO A 53 0.07 -4.93 12.64
CA PRO A 53 -0.80 -4.10 13.47
C PRO A 53 -0.75 -2.62 13.03
N PRO A 54 -1.74 -1.79 13.43
CA PRO A 54 -1.70 -0.35 13.22
C PRO A 54 -0.39 0.26 13.75
N GLY A 55 0.24 1.15 12.95
CA GLY A 55 1.55 1.74 13.28
C GLY A 55 2.76 0.80 13.17
N GLY A 56 2.54 -0.46 12.83
CA GLY A 56 3.61 -1.45 12.62
C GLY A 56 4.49 -1.11 11.41
N LEU A 57 5.64 -1.76 11.30
CA LEU A 57 6.60 -1.59 10.20
C LEU A 57 6.53 -2.78 9.24
N VAL A 58 6.36 -2.49 7.96
CA VAL A 58 6.43 -3.45 6.85
C VAL A 58 7.74 -3.27 6.12
N LEU A 59 8.44 -4.35 5.83
CA LEU A 59 9.66 -4.37 5.02
C LEU A 59 9.37 -5.02 3.66
N ASP A 60 9.74 -4.33 2.58
CA ASP A 60 9.69 -4.86 1.22
C ASP A 60 11.04 -4.69 0.54
N PRO A 61 11.87 -5.76 0.45
CA PRO A 61 13.20 -5.69 -0.17
C PRO A 61 13.16 -5.59 -1.70
N PHE A 62 11.99 -5.74 -2.34
CA PHE A 62 11.79 -5.70 -3.78
C PHE A 62 10.61 -4.79 -4.14
N LEU A 63 10.71 -3.51 -3.76
CA LEU A 63 9.60 -2.56 -3.72
C LEU A 63 8.91 -2.34 -5.08
N GLY A 64 9.66 -2.41 -6.19
CA GLY A 64 9.14 -2.18 -7.53
C GLY A 64 8.46 -0.81 -7.65
N SER A 65 7.27 -0.79 -8.23
CA SER A 65 6.45 0.43 -8.34
C SER A 65 5.82 0.91 -7.02
N GLY A 66 6.18 0.33 -5.87
CA GLY A 66 5.78 0.81 -4.55
C GLY A 66 4.36 0.44 -4.12
N THR A 67 3.80 -0.68 -4.58
CA THR A 67 2.46 -1.09 -4.15
C THR A 67 2.39 -1.31 -2.64
N THR A 68 3.43 -1.93 -2.05
CA THR A 68 3.53 -2.13 -0.60
C THR A 68 3.61 -0.80 0.15
N ALA A 69 4.42 0.15 -0.33
CA ALA A 69 4.53 1.47 0.26
C ALA A 69 3.20 2.24 0.23
N ALA A 70 2.54 2.26 -0.93
CA ALA A 70 1.23 2.90 -1.09
C ALA A 70 0.15 2.25 -0.19
N ALA A 71 0.16 0.92 -0.07
CA ALA A 71 -0.75 0.20 0.83
C ALA A 71 -0.50 0.56 2.30
N CYS A 72 0.77 0.60 2.73
CA CYS A 72 1.15 1.01 4.08
C CYS A 72 0.69 2.43 4.40
N ALA A 73 0.99 3.39 3.51
CA ALA A 73 0.56 4.78 3.66
C ALA A 73 -0.96 4.90 3.81
N ARG A 74 -1.74 4.15 3.01
CA ARG A 74 -3.21 4.14 3.11
C ARG A 74 -3.75 3.54 4.39
N LEU A 75 -3.03 2.58 4.95
CA LEU A 75 -3.45 1.84 6.12
C LEU A 75 -2.85 2.37 7.44
N GLY A 76 -2.04 3.43 7.39
CA GLY A 76 -1.37 3.99 8.56
C GLY A 76 -0.33 3.03 9.15
N ARG A 77 0.40 2.32 8.28
CA ARG A 77 1.56 1.51 8.65
C ARG A 77 2.82 2.20 8.17
N ARG A 78 3.90 2.07 8.92
CA ARG A 78 5.23 2.47 8.48
C ARG A 78 5.76 1.46 7.48
N PHE A 79 6.67 1.87 6.59
CA PHE A 79 7.32 0.94 5.68
C PHE A 79 8.79 1.30 5.50
N ALA A 80 9.55 0.28 5.12
CA ALA A 80 10.90 0.40 4.58
C ALA A 80 10.97 -0.45 3.32
N GLY A 81 11.53 0.09 2.24
CA GLY A 81 11.60 -0.61 0.96
C GLY A 81 12.91 -0.36 0.24
N PHE A 82 13.32 -1.36 -0.55
CA PHE A 82 14.51 -1.29 -1.39
C PHE A 82 14.10 -1.54 -2.83
N GLU A 83 14.67 -0.74 -3.73
CA GLU A 83 14.50 -0.89 -5.16
C GLU A 83 15.79 -0.45 -5.86
N ILE A 84 16.28 -1.27 -6.77
CA ILE A 84 17.52 -1.00 -7.50
C ILE A 84 17.29 -0.06 -8.69
N ASN A 85 16.10 -0.07 -9.27
CA ASN A 85 15.77 0.77 -10.41
C ASN A 85 15.31 2.15 -9.96
N ALA A 86 16.07 3.18 -10.35
CA ALA A 86 15.78 4.57 -9.95
C ALA A 86 14.42 5.07 -10.45
N ASP A 87 13.96 4.64 -11.63
CA ASP A 87 12.66 5.03 -12.17
C ASP A 87 11.52 4.41 -11.33
N TYR A 88 11.66 3.17 -10.92
CA TYR A 88 10.68 2.56 -10.03
C TYR A 88 10.68 3.20 -8.64
N CYS A 89 11.84 3.60 -8.12
CA CYS A 89 11.92 4.40 -6.88
C CYS A 89 11.16 5.72 -7.02
N ARG A 90 11.30 6.41 -8.16
CA ARG A 90 10.56 7.65 -8.44
C ARG A 90 9.05 7.38 -8.45
N VAL A 91 8.60 6.38 -9.20
CA VAL A 91 7.19 5.98 -9.27
C VAL A 91 6.63 5.62 -7.89
N ALA A 92 7.39 4.88 -7.09
CA ALA A 92 6.97 4.51 -5.73
C ALA A 92 6.77 5.74 -4.84
N ARG A 93 7.69 6.73 -4.89
CA ARG A 93 7.57 7.99 -4.14
C ARG A 93 6.36 8.81 -4.59
N GLU A 94 6.13 8.92 -5.89
CA GLU A 94 4.96 9.62 -6.46
C GLU A 94 3.65 9.00 -5.99
N ARG A 95 3.56 7.67 -5.97
CA ARG A 95 2.37 6.95 -5.49
C ARG A 95 2.11 7.18 -4.01
N VAL A 96 3.14 7.15 -3.18
CA VAL A 96 3.02 7.46 -1.74
C VAL A 96 2.58 8.91 -1.53
N ALA A 97 3.21 9.85 -2.23
CA ALA A 97 2.84 11.27 -2.16
C ALA A 97 1.37 11.51 -2.57
N ALA A 98 0.90 10.83 -3.61
CA ALA A 98 -0.50 10.90 -4.03
C ALA A 98 -1.48 10.36 -2.96
N VAL A 99 -1.09 9.31 -2.25
CA VAL A 99 -1.89 8.78 -1.12
C VAL A 99 -1.98 9.81 0.00
N HIS A 100 -0.87 10.45 0.38
CA HIS A 100 -0.86 11.47 1.42
C HIS A 100 -1.64 12.72 1.01
N ALA A 101 -1.51 13.18 -0.23
CA ALA A 101 -2.29 14.30 -0.74
C ALA A 101 -3.81 14.01 -0.69
N ALA A 102 -4.22 12.81 -1.11
CA ALA A 102 -5.61 12.40 -1.03
C ALA A 102 -6.12 12.29 0.41
N ALA A 103 -5.28 11.84 1.35
CA ALA A 103 -5.60 11.80 2.77
C ALA A 103 -5.74 13.22 3.36
N ALA A 104 -4.85 14.13 3.01
CA ALA A 104 -4.88 15.52 3.46
C ALA A 104 -6.14 16.26 2.97
N THR A 105 -6.61 15.97 1.76
CA THR A 105 -7.84 16.56 1.21
C THR A 105 -9.10 16.06 1.93
N ASN A 106 -9.04 14.87 2.56
CA ASN A 106 -10.17 14.23 3.23
C ASN A 106 -10.10 14.26 4.76
N ALA A 107 -9.06 14.84 5.35
CA ALA A 107 -8.80 14.80 6.79
C ALA A 107 -8.82 16.21 7.42
N GLN A 108 -9.45 16.30 8.60
CA GLN A 108 -9.04 17.25 9.64
C GLN A 108 -7.64 16.87 10.15
N PRO A 109 -6.83 17.80 10.68
CA PRO A 109 -5.40 17.60 10.91
C PRO A 109 -5.12 16.47 11.92
N ILE A 110 -4.31 15.50 11.50
CA ILE A 110 -3.74 14.47 12.38
C ILE A 110 -2.24 14.74 12.49
N GLU A 111 -1.75 14.77 13.73
CA GLU A 111 -0.36 15.02 14.07
C GLU A 111 0.64 14.10 13.34
N SER A 112 1.83 14.66 13.08
CA SER A 112 2.92 14.11 12.26
C SER A 112 3.33 12.69 12.65
N GLN A 113 3.25 11.76 11.70
CA GLN A 113 3.89 10.45 11.80
C GLN A 113 5.30 10.47 11.22
N ALA A 114 6.19 9.65 11.81
CA ALA A 114 7.62 9.59 11.52
C ALA A 114 7.95 9.28 10.04
N PRO A 115 9.15 9.65 9.57
CA PRO A 115 9.51 9.63 8.15
C PRO A 115 9.54 8.22 7.56
N GLU A 116 8.95 8.12 6.39
CA GLU A 116 8.98 6.95 5.52
C GLU A 116 10.33 6.90 4.78
N THR A 117 10.92 5.73 4.69
CA THR A 117 12.24 5.59 4.05
C THR A 117 12.14 4.68 2.83
N ILE A 118 12.38 5.25 1.65
CA ILE A 118 12.66 4.52 0.41
C ILE A 118 14.14 4.72 0.10
N LYS A 119 14.91 3.64 0.08
CA LYS A 119 16.33 3.66 -0.28
C LYS A 119 16.53 3.08 -1.68
N VAL A 120 17.39 3.72 -2.45
CA VAL A 120 17.96 3.17 -3.68
C VAL A 120 19.20 2.39 -3.27
N ALA A 121 19.25 1.16 -3.68
CA ALA A 121 20.43 0.32 -3.46
C ALA A 121 21.51 0.63 -4.51
#